data_3af199ec297c44b066384d8616b13cdf
#
_entry.id   3af199ec297c44b066384d8616b13cdf
#
_cell.length_a   1.000
_cell.length_b   1.000
_cell.length_c   1.000
_cell.angle_alpha   90.00
_cell.angle_beta   90.00
_cell.angle_gamma   90.00
#
_symmetry.space_group_name_H-M   'P 1'
#
loop_
_entity.id
_entity.type
_entity.pdbx_description
1 polymer ?
#
loop_
_entity_poly.entity_id
_entity_poly.type
_entity_poly.pdbx_seq_one_letter_code
_entity_poly.pdbx_strand_id
1 'polypeptide(L)'
;MPNIASPYAHILCMHRGDYVKTRKLPRGDRNIVGARVTEARLALGMKQNELLAKLQTAGIEISTPALSLLEGQKRPVSDIELNALADILKVSVDWLLGRQE
;
A
#
# COMPACT_ATOMS: atom_id res chain seq x y z
N MET A 1 12.66 27.47 12.38
CA MET A 1 12.39 27.07 12.04
C MET A 1 12.63 26.23 11.58
N PRO A 2 12.67 26.10 11.69
CA PRO A 2 12.92 25.55 11.15
C PRO A 2 12.87 24.40 10.77
N ASN A 3 13.23 24.03 11.03
CA ASN A 3 13.21 23.09 10.76
C ASN A 3 12.36 22.67 9.97
N ILE A 4 11.78 23.42 9.70
CA ILE A 4 10.85 23.25 8.83
C ILE A 4 11.28 22.74 7.58
N ALA A 5 12.37 23.04 7.18
CA ALA A 5 12.88 22.66 5.90
C ALA A 5 13.21 21.21 5.80
N SER A 6 13.33 20.53 6.89
CA SER A 6 13.69 19.13 6.86
C SER A 6 12.46 18.27 6.98
N PRO A 7 12.19 17.40 6.00
CA PRO A 7 11.06 16.49 6.12
C PRO A 7 11.28 15.47 7.23
N TYR A 8 12.51 15.27 7.65
CA TYR A 8 12.78 14.29 8.67
C TYR A 8 12.52 14.79 10.08
N ALA A 9 12.48 16.11 10.27
CA ALA A 9 12.17 16.65 11.57
C ALA A 9 10.77 16.24 12.01
N HIS A 10 9.84 16.24 11.06
CA HIS A 10 8.47 15.85 11.35
C HIS A 10 8.41 14.38 11.75
N ILE A 11 9.14 13.56 11.06
CA ILE A 11 9.16 12.14 11.35
C ILE A 11 9.74 11.89 12.73
N LEU A 12 10.80 12.62 13.08
CA LEU A 12 11.40 12.44 14.38
C LEU A 12 10.46 12.82 15.51
N CYS A 13 9.63 13.81 15.29
CA CYS A 13 8.67 14.19 16.30
C CYS A 13 7.61 13.15 16.52
N MET A 14 7.31 12.40 15.48
CA MET A 14 6.20 11.46 15.53
C MET A 14 6.57 10.05 15.84
N HIS A 15 7.84 9.73 15.82
CA HIS A 15 8.22 8.33 15.85
C HIS A 15 7.99 7.65 17.18
N ARG A 16 7.74 8.45 18.22
CA ARG A 16 7.63 7.86 19.46
C ARG A 16 6.37 7.18 19.69
N GLY A 17 5.81 6.46 18.97
CA GLY A 17 4.60 5.75 19.23
C GLY A 17 3.44 6.30 18.46
N ASP A 18 3.34 7.58 18.31
CA ASP A 18 2.25 8.15 17.55
C ASP A 18 2.27 7.64 16.13
N TYR A 19 3.44 7.57 15.54
CA TYR A 19 3.59 7.08 14.19
C TYR A 19 3.11 5.63 14.09
N VAL A 20 3.45 4.82 15.05
CA VAL A 20 3.03 3.43 15.04
C VAL A 20 1.54 3.31 15.29
N LYS A 21 1.03 4.13 16.16
CA LYS A 21 -0.38 4.05 16.51
C LYS A 21 -1.30 4.50 15.40
N THR A 22 -0.79 5.23 14.43
CA THR A 22 -1.63 5.65 13.32
C THR A 22 -1.87 4.53 12.32
N ARG A 23 -1.14 3.43 12.46
CA ARG A 23 -1.36 2.32 11.58
C ARG A 23 -2.57 1.55 12.02
N LYS A 24 -3.58 1.59 11.19
CA LYS A 24 -4.82 0.91 11.48
C LYS A 24 -5.01 -0.35 10.68
N LEU A 25 -4.06 -0.70 9.85
CA LEU A 25 -4.20 -1.86 8.98
C LEU A 25 -3.89 -3.13 9.73
N PRO A 26 -4.57 -4.23 9.40
CA PRO A 26 -4.17 -5.53 9.92
C PRO A 26 -2.73 -5.80 9.52
N ARG A 27 -1.97 -6.38 10.43
CA ARG A 27 -0.61 -6.69 10.12
C ARG A 27 -0.52 -8.05 9.58
N GLY A 28 -0.07 -8.23 8.39
CA GLY A 28 0.20 -9.52 7.82
C GLY A 28 1.63 -9.92 8.09
N ASP A 29 2.04 -11.05 7.55
CA ASP A 29 3.39 -11.55 7.75
C ASP A 29 4.42 -10.80 6.93
N ARG A 30 4.03 -10.34 5.74
CA ARG A 30 5.00 -9.86 4.78
C ARG A 30 4.71 -8.48 4.21
N ASN A 31 3.50 -8.00 4.32
CA ASN A 31 3.20 -6.63 3.90
C ASN A 31 2.04 -6.10 4.71
N ILE A 32 1.88 -4.78 4.71
CA ILE A 32 0.81 -4.15 5.46
C ILE A 32 -0.22 -3.51 4.55
N VAL A 33 -0.04 -3.61 3.24
CA VAL A 33 -0.93 -2.91 2.30
C VAL A 33 -2.02 -3.81 1.73
N GLY A 34 -1.88 -5.12 1.84
CA GLY A 34 -2.79 -6.03 1.15
C GLY A 34 -4.25 -5.82 1.47
N ALA A 35 -4.57 -5.55 2.74
CA ALA A 35 -5.96 -5.34 3.13
C ALA A 35 -6.54 -4.12 2.44
N ARG A 36 -5.78 -3.04 2.34
CA ARG A 36 -6.26 -1.84 1.66
C ARG A 36 -6.27 -1.99 0.16
N VAL A 37 -5.36 -2.78 -0.39
CA VAL A 37 -5.43 -3.11 -1.82
C VAL A 37 -6.77 -3.77 -2.13
N THR A 38 -7.14 -4.76 -1.33
CA THR A 38 -8.43 -5.43 -1.51
C THR A 38 -9.59 -4.47 -1.34
N GLU A 39 -9.53 -3.64 -0.32
CA GLU A 39 -10.58 -2.68 -0.03
C GLU A 39 -10.77 -1.71 -1.20
N ALA A 40 -9.68 -1.16 -1.71
CA ALA A 40 -9.75 -0.21 -2.81
C ALA A 40 -10.24 -0.88 -4.10
N ARG A 41 -9.78 -2.11 -4.33
CA ARG A 41 -10.21 -2.87 -5.50
C ARG A 41 -11.72 -3.08 -5.48
N LEU A 42 -12.23 -3.50 -4.34
CA LEU A 42 -13.66 -3.75 -4.20
C LEU A 42 -14.46 -2.46 -4.30
N ALA A 43 -13.91 -1.37 -3.79
CA ALA A 43 -14.58 -0.08 -3.88
C ALA A 43 -14.74 0.38 -5.32
N LEU A 44 -13.83 -0.04 -6.20
CA LEU A 44 -13.92 0.27 -7.62
C LEU A 44 -14.74 -0.76 -8.39
N GLY A 45 -15.27 -1.76 -7.71
CA GLY A 45 -16.01 -2.82 -8.38
C GLY A 45 -15.13 -3.71 -9.23
N MET A 46 -13.87 -3.79 -8.91
CA MET A 46 -12.89 -4.50 -9.73
C MET A 46 -12.66 -5.90 -9.22
N LYS A 47 -12.63 -6.86 -10.11
CA LYS A 47 -12.31 -8.22 -9.73
C LYS A 47 -10.80 -8.39 -9.66
N GLN A 48 -10.37 -9.43 -8.96
CA GLN A 48 -8.94 -9.66 -8.80
C GLN A 48 -8.24 -9.87 -10.14
N ASN A 49 -8.88 -10.57 -11.06
CA ASN A 49 -8.27 -10.78 -12.38
C ASN A 49 -8.20 -9.47 -13.18
N GLU A 50 -9.09 -8.54 -12.92
CA GLU A 50 -9.01 -7.24 -13.57
C GLU A 50 -7.83 -6.44 -13.02
N LEU A 51 -7.61 -6.51 -11.73
CA LEU A 51 -6.44 -5.86 -11.14
C LEU A 51 -5.16 -6.50 -11.68
N LEU A 52 -5.16 -7.81 -11.79
CA LEU A 52 -4.02 -8.52 -12.35
C LEU A 52 -3.69 -8.03 -13.75
N ALA A 53 -4.70 -7.92 -14.60
CA ALA A 53 -4.49 -7.47 -15.97
C ALA A 53 -3.94 -6.05 -16.02
N LYS A 54 -4.44 -5.17 -15.14
CA LYS A 54 -3.96 -3.80 -15.10
C LYS A 54 -2.51 -3.73 -14.62
N LEU A 55 -2.15 -4.56 -13.66
CA LEU A 55 -0.76 -4.60 -13.20
C LEU A 55 0.16 -5.08 -14.31
N GLN A 56 -0.25 -6.12 -15.01
CA GLN A 56 0.57 -6.64 -16.12
C GLN A 56 0.72 -5.61 -17.23
N THR A 57 -0.34 -4.89 -17.52
CA THR A 57 -0.30 -3.82 -18.51
C THR A 57 0.65 -2.70 -18.07
N ALA A 58 0.75 -2.48 -16.78
CA ALA A 58 1.65 -1.47 -16.24
C ALA A 58 3.11 -1.96 -16.15
N GLY A 59 3.37 -3.17 -16.62
CA GLY A 59 4.73 -3.70 -16.63
C GLY A 59 5.12 -4.48 -15.39
N ILE A 60 4.15 -4.77 -14.52
CA ILE A 60 4.43 -5.52 -13.31
C ILE A 60 4.21 -7.00 -13.60
N GLU A 61 5.26 -7.79 -13.46
CA GLU A 61 5.16 -9.22 -13.71
C GLU A 61 4.69 -9.90 -12.43
N ILE A 62 3.42 -10.25 -12.40
CA ILE A 62 2.85 -10.87 -11.23
C ILE A 62 1.84 -11.92 -11.70
N SER A 63 1.80 -13.03 -10.99
CA SER A 63 0.89 -14.12 -11.32
C SER A 63 -0.36 -14.05 -10.46
N THR A 64 -1.38 -14.81 -10.83
CA THR A 64 -2.61 -14.86 -10.04
C THR A 64 -2.35 -15.32 -8.60
N PRO A 65 -1.60 -16.40 -8.38
CA PRO A 65 -1.32 -16.78 -6.99
C PRO A 65 -0.53 -15.71 -6.24
N ALA A 66 0.38 -15.03 -6.93
CA ALA A 66 1.18 -14.00 -6.29
C ALA A 66 0.30 -12.82 -5.87
N LEU A 67 -0.67 -12.44 -6.69
CA LEU A 67 -1.56 -11.36 -6.33
C LEU A 67 -2.46 -11.76 -5.15
N SER A 68 -2.91 -13.00 -5.13
CA SER A 68 -3.68 -13.48 -3.98
C SER A 68 -2.87 -13.42 -2.70
N LEU A 69 -1.60 -13.79 -2.78
CA LEU A 69 -0.72 -13.72 -1.61
C LEU A 69 -0.48 -12.27 -1.20
N LEU A 70 -0.39 -11.37 -2.16
CA LEU A 70 -0.21 -9.95 -1.88
C LEU A 70 -1.41 -9.40 -1.12
N GLU A 71 -2.60 -9.67 -1.62
CA GLU A 71 -3.83 -9.18 -0.97
C GLU A 71 -4.04 -9.84 0.38
N GLY A 72 -3.53 -11.05 0.55
CA GLY A 72 -3.60 -11.74 1.83
C GLY A 72 -2.48 -11.40 2.79
N GLN A 73 -1.63 -10.47 2.41
CA GLN A 73 -0.51 -10.00 3.23
C GLN A 73 0.52 -11.08 3.51
N LYS A 74 0.67 -12.00 2.56
CA LYS A 74 1.56 -13.13 2.70
C LYS A 74 2.81 -13.06 1.83
N ARG A 75 2.98 -11.98 1.08
CA ARG A 75 4.20 -11.81 0.28
C ARG A 75 4.64 -10.36 0.37
N PRO A 76 5.95 -10.10 0.24
CA PRO A 76 6.44 -8.72 0.23
C PRO A 76 5.93 -7.96 -0.99
N VAL A 77 5.84 -6.65 -0.86
CA VAL A 77 5.43 -5.77 -1.94
C VAL A 77 6.59 -4.81 -2.18
N SER A 78 7.08 -4.78 -3.42
CA SER A 78 8.16 -3.87 -3.75
C SER A 78 7.59 -2.45 -3.92
N ASP A 79 8.48 -1.47 -3.91
CA ASP A 79 8.05 -0.09 -4.10
C ASP A 79 7.50 0.13 -5.50
N ILE A 80 8.02 -0.59 -6.49
CA ILE A 80 7.51 -0.53 -7.85
C ILE A 80 6.07 -1.02 -7.89
N GLU A 81 5.81 -2.15 -7.23
CA GLU A 81 4.47 -2.70 -7.16
C GLU A 81 3.54 -1.76 -6.41
N LEU A 82 4.02 -1.21 -5.31
CA LEU A 82 3.22 -0.31 -4.50
C LEU A 82 2.81 0.94 -5.28
N ASN A 83 3.75 1.50 -6.02
CA ASN A 83 3.48 2.67 -6.82
C ASN A 83 2.44 2.38 -7.91
N ALA A 84 2.57 1.23 -8.57
CA ALA A 84 1.61 0.84 -9.60
C ALA A 84 0.23 0.59 -9.02
N LEU A 85 0.17 -0.04 -7.85
CA LEU A 85 -1.11 -0.27 -7.18
C LEU A 85 -1.80 1.04 -6.83
N ALA A 86 -1.05 2.01 -6.34
CA ALA A 86 -1.63 3.30 -6.01
C ALA A 86 -2.25 3.96 -7.23
N ASP A 87 -1.54 3.92 -8.35
CA ASP A 87 -2.05 4.52 -9.59
C ASP A 87 -3.28 3.81 -10.10
N ILE A 88 -3.26 2.50 -10.12
CA ILE A 88 -4.36 1.70 -10.66
C ILE A 88 -5.60 1.82 -9.80
N LEU A 89 -5.41 1.79 -8.48
CA LEU A 89 -6.51 1.84 -7.54
C LEU A 89 -6.97 3.27 -7.24
N LYS A 90 -6.24 4.25 -7.78
CA LYS A 90 -6.59 5.67 -7.62
C LYS A 90 -6.60 6.11 -6.16
N VAL A 91 -5.62 5.65 -5.45
CA VAL A 91 -5.42 6.03 -4.05
C VAL A 91 -3.97 6.45 -3.87
N SER A 92 -3.68 7.10 -2.76
CA SER A 92 -2.31 7.49 -2.48
C SER A 92 -1.54 6.33 -1.88
N VAL A 93 -0.23 6.35 -2.04
CA VAL A 93 0.63 5.39 -1.38
C VAL A 93 0.48 5.50 0.13
N ASP A 94 0.35 6.72 0.64
CA ASP A 94 0.16 6.91 2.07
C ASP A 94 -1.09 6.21 2.58
N TRP A 95 -2.17 6.28 1.81
CA TRP A 95 -3.39 5.60 2.21
C TRP A 95 -3.18 4.09 2.24
N LEU A 96 -2.49 3.56 1.23
CA LEU A 96 -2.22 2.12 1.20
C LEU A 96 -1.39 1.69 2.40
N LEU A 97 -0.47 2.53 2.83
CA LEU A 97 0.38 2.22 3.97
C LEU A 97 -0.28 2.48 5.31
N GLY A 98 -1.51 2.98 5.30
CA GLY A 98 -2.23 3.27 6.54
C GLY A 98 -1.81 4.55 7.22
N ARG A 99 -1.17 5.45 6.48
CA ARG A 99 -0.68 6.71 7.04
C ARG A 99 -1.60 7.89 6.75
N GLN A 100 -2.65 7.62 5.98
CA GLN A 100 -3.61 8.64 5.61
C GLN A 100 -4.98 7.99 5.60
N GLU A 101 -5.97 8.66 6.13
CA GLU A 101 -7.33 8.14 6.18
C GLU A 101 -8.05 8.32 4.82
#